data_fe24d58d38087869ffb3ea8f9bae571d
#
_entry.id   fe24d58d38087869ffb3ea8f9bae571d
#
_cell.length_a   1.000
_cell.length_b   1.000
_cell.length_c   1.000
_cell.angle_alpha   90.00
_cell.angle_beta   90.00
_cell.angle_gamma   90.00
#
_symmetry.space_group_name_H-M   'P 1'
#
loop_
_entity.id
_entity.type
_entity.pdbx_description
1 polymer ?
#
loop_
_entity_poly.entity_id
_entity_poly.type
_entity_poly.pdbx_seq_one_letter_code
_entity_poly.pdbx_strand_id
1 'polypeptide(L)'
;MKRLTEKRESGAWPKKDWAYEPIAECLDRLAAIEDILGDEYDLDRLRELAQADKEGRCVVLPFKPPRWVYMCSARFPKPAKAHYASAINVLQDMDNGCVFGDTPKEAEAALRREQDG
;
A
#
# COMPACT_ATOMS: atom_id res chain seq x y z
N MET A 1 9.38 -0.60 9.13
CA MET A 1 10.21 0.61 9.42
C MET A 1 10.65 0.60 10.87
N LYS A 2 11.92 0.80 11.11
CA LYS A 2 12.43 0.86 12.49
C LYS A 2 12.01 2.16 13.18
N ARG A 3 11.62 2.04 14.42
CA ARG A 3 11.24 3.20 15.22
C ARG A 3 12.47 4.04 15.60
N LEU A 4 12.38 5.36 15.45
CA LEU A 4 13.44 6.31 15.79
C LEU A 4 13.25 6.93 17.16
N THR A 5 12.09 6.78 17.79
CA THR A 5 11.76 7.37 19.08
C THR A 5 11.48 6.29 20.13
N GLU A 6 11.60 6.66 21.38
CA GLU A 6 11.18 5.83 22.51
C GLU A 6 10.23 6.62 23.41
N LYS A 7 9.31 5.91 24.08
CA LYS A 7 8.40 6.55 25.03
C LYS A 7 9.09 6.63 26.41
N ARG A 8 9.08 7.82 26.99
CA ARG A 8 9.53 8.08 28.37
C ARG A 8 8.41 8.81 29.10
N GLU A 9 8.49 8.90 30.40
CA GLU A 9 7.50 9.63 31.21
C GLU A 9 7.33 11.09 30.77
N SER A 10 8.39 11.70 30.26
CA SER A 10 8.40 13.09 29.79
C SER A 10 7.99 13.24 28.32
N GLY A 11 7.61 12.14 27.62
CA GLY A 11 7.19 12.15 26.22
C GLY A 11 8.03 11.28 25.32
N ALA A 12 8.00 11.56 24.01
CA ALA A 12 8.78 10.83 23.01
C ALA A 12 10.20 11.41 22.90
N TRP A 13 11.20 10.53 22.86
CA TRP A 13 12.60 10.91 22.77
C TRP A 13 13.28 10.13 21.63
N PRO A 14 14.38 10.67 21.05
CA PRO A 14 15.20 9.90 20.13
C PRO A 14 15.78 8.67 20.81
N LYS A 15 15.87 7.56 20.13
CA LYS A 15 16.46 6.33 20.68
C LYS A 15 17.93 6.46 21.04
N LYS A 16 18.66 7.35 20.35
CA LYS A 16 20.05 7.65 20.64
C LYS A 16 20.13 8.99 21.34
N ASP A 17 20.69 9.03 22.54
CA ASP A 17 20.85 10.27 23.31
C ASP A 17 21.93 11.16 22.68
N TRP A 18 21.62 12.47 22.59
CA TRP A 18 22.58 13.54 22.36
C TRP A 18 23.39 13.54 21.06
N ALA A 19 23.03 12.78 20.06
CA ALA A 19 23.64 12.90 18.75
C ALA A 19 22.78 13.80 17.86
N TYR A 20 23.40 14.74 17.17
CA TYR A 20 22.73 15.60 16.22
C TYR A 20 22.07 14.80 15.08
N GLU A 21 22.75 13.74 14.63
CA GLU A 21 22.28 12.87 13.56
C GLU A 21 20.92 12.20 13.78
N PRO A 22 20.60 11.66 14.98
CA PRO A 22 19.26 11.10 15.24
C PRO A 22 18.14 12.12 15.13
N ILE A 23 18.38 13.37 15.51
CA ILE A 23 17.38 14.43 15.39
C ILE A 23 17.13 14.76 13.92
N ALA A 24 18.19 14.89 13.13
CA ALA A 24 18.07 15.14 11.70
C ALA A 24 17.34 13.99 11.00
N GLU A 25 17.67 12.74 11.34
CA GLU A 25 17.01 11.55 10.81
C GLU A 25 15.52 11.52 11.17
N CYS A 26 15.17 11.88 12.41
CA CYS A 26 13.77 11.97 12.84
C CYS A 26 13.00 13.03 12.05
N LEU A 27 13.59 14.20 11.85
CA LEU A 27 12.96 15.28 11.08
C LEU A 27 12.78 14.89 9.60
N ASP A 28 13.78 14.27 9.00
CA ASP A 28 13.70 13.79 7.61
C ASP A 28 12.60 12.74 7.44
N ARG A 29 12.50 11.80 8.38
CA ARG A 29 11.45 10.78 8.35
C ARG A 29 10.07 11.38 8.56
N LEU A 30 9.93 12.32 9.49
CA LEU A 30 8.66 13.00 9.73
C LEU A 30 8.22 13.77 8.49
N ALA A 31 9.13 14.51 7.85
CA ALA A 31 8.84 15.22 6.62
C ALA A 31 8.39 14.26 5.51
N ALA A 32 9.05 13.12 5.36
CA ALA A 32 8.67 12.11 4.37
C ALA A 32 7.27 11.56 4.64
N ILE A 33 6.93 11.28 5.88
CA ILE A 33 5.60 10.81 6.30
C ILE A 33 4.55 11.88 6.00
N GLU A 34 4.81 13.12 6.35
CA GLU A 34 3.89 14.24 6.10
C GLU A 34 3.67 14.46 4.61
N ASP A 35 4.71 14.33 3.78
CA ASP A 35 4.61 14.44 2.33
C ASP A 35 3.72 13.34 1.73
N ILE A 36 3.80 12.13 2.26
CA ILE A 36 2.96 11.01 1.80
C ILE A 36 1.50 11.19 2.21
N LEU A 37 1.26 11.60 3.45
CA LEU A 37 -0.08 11.67 4.03
C LEU A 37 -0.83 12.96 3.68
N GLY A 38 -0.11 14.07 3.51
CA GLY A 38 -0.74 15.37 3.32
C GLY A 38 -1.52 15.80 4.56
N ASP A 39 -2.41 16.75 4.38
CA ASP A 39 -3.19 17.33 5.49
C ASP A 39 -4.49 16.58 5.80
N GLU A 40 -4.85 15.58 4.99
CA GLU A 40 -6.13 14.85 5.09
C GLU A 40 -6.15 13.76 6.17
N TYR A 41 -4.98 13.35 6.66
CA TYR A 41 -4.85 12.26 7.63
C TYR A 41 -4.42 12.79 8.99
N ASP A 42 -5.28 12.58 10.00
CA ASP A 42 -4.91 12.85 11.40
C ASP A 42 -4.39 11.57 12.07
N LEU A 43 -3.96 11.69 13.31
CA LEU A 43 -3.42 10.55 14.06
C LEU A 43 -4.47 9.47 14.33
N ASP A 44 -5.73 9.85 14.53
CA ASP A 44 -6.81 8.89 14.76
C ASP A 44 -7.09 8.07 13.50
N ARG A 45 -7.08 8.70 12.34
CA ARG A 45 -7.25 8.00 11.06
C ARG A 45 -6.07 7.05 10.78
N LEU A 46 -4.85 7.50 11.05
CA LEU A 46 -3.66 6.66 10.90
C LEU A 46 -3.70 5.45 11.81
N ARG A 47 -4.13 5.63 13.05
CA ARG A 47 -4.28 4.54 14.02
C ARG A 47 -5.30 3.52 13.56
N GLU A 48 -6.44 3.99 13.06
CA GLU A 48 -7.49 3.14 12.51
C GLU A 48 -7.00 2.31 11.32
N LEU A 49 -6.32 2.96 10.37
CA LEU A 49 -5.77 2.27 9.19
C LEU A 49 -4.69 1.25 9.56
N ALA A 50 -3.79 1.62 10.47
CA ALA A 50 -2.74 0.72 10.93
C ALA A 50 -3.33 -0.52 11.64
N GLN A 51 -4.36 -0.33 12.45
CA GLN A 51 -5.02 -1.43 13.14
C GLN A 51 -5.75 -2.33 12.14
N ALA A 52 -6.45 -1.76 11.16
CA ALA A 52 -7.12 -2.51 10.11
C ALA A 52 -6.12 -3.36 9.30
N ASP A 53 -4.97 -2.79 8.99
CA ASP A 53 -3.91 -3.51 8.26
C ASP A 53 -3.36 -4.69 9.07
N LYS A 54 -3.08 -4.49 10.35
CA LYS A 54 -2.59 -5.56 11.25
C LYS A 54 -3.58 -6.71 11.40
N GLU A 55 -4.86 -6.40 11.37
CA GLU A 55 -5.94 -7.40 11.47
C GLU A 55 -6.28 -8.06 10.13
N GLY A 56 -5.64 -7.66 9.05
CA GLY A 56 -5.94 -8.18 7.72
C GLY A 56 -7.24 -7.67 7.12
N ARG A 57 -7.79 -6.55 7.63
CA ARG A 57 -9.02 -5.93 7.12
C ARG A 57 -8.78 -4.87 6.06
N CYS A 58 -7.51 -4.53 5.80
CA CYS A 58 -7.16 -3.50 4.84
C CYS A 58 -6.62 -4.15 3.56
N VAL A 59 -7.17 -3.77 2.42
CA VAL A 59 -6.74 -4.27 1.10
C VAL A 59 -6.46 -3.09 0.20
N VAL A 60 -5.31 -3.12 -0.46
CA VAL A 60 -4.95 -2.13 -1.47
C VAL A 60 -5.39 -2.65 -2.83
N LEU A 61 -6.31 -1.92 -3.46
CA LEU A 61 -6.76 -2.26 -4.81
C LEU A 61 -5.70 -1.85 -5.84
N PRO A 62 -5.51 -2.65 -6.91
CA PRO A 62 -4.54 -2.30 -7.95
C PRO A 62 -4.94 -1.06 -8.78
N PHE A 63 -6.20 -0.66 -8.72
CA PHE A 63 -6.70 0.52 -9.40
C PHE A 63 -8.01 0.98 -8.73
N LYS A 64 -8.45 2.21 -9.05
CA LYS A 64 -9.69 2.77 -8.49
C LYS A 64 -10.89 2.49 -9.43
N PRO A 65 -11.89 1.69 -9.02
CA PRO A 65 -13.10 1.51 -9.83
C PRO A 65 -13.97 2.78 -9.80
N PRO A 66 -14.85 3.03 -10.81
CA PRO A 66 -15.03 2.20 -12.01
C PRO A 66 -13.93 2.45 -13.04
N ARG A 67 -13.49 1.39 -13.72
CA ARG A 67 -12.43 1.52 -14.71
C ARG A 67 -12.39 0.33 -15.66
N TRP A 68 -11.94 0.56 -16.90
CA TRP A 68 -11.57 -0.48 -17.85
C TRP A 68 -10.10 -0.82 -17.70
N VAL A 69 -9.78 -2.10 -17.58
CA VAL A 69 -8.39 -2.58 -17.48
C VAL A 69 -8.27 -3.90 -18.27
N TYR A 70 -7.03 -4.32 -18.51
CA TYR A 70 -6.77 -5.66 -19.03
C TYR A 70 -6.50 -6.59 -17.85
N MET A 71 -7.10 -7.80 -17.90
CA MET A 71 -6.94 -8.78 -16.83
C MET A 71 -6.52 -10.12 -17.42
N CYS A 72 -5.76 -10.89 -16.68
CA CYS A 72 -5.41 -12.26 -17.01
C CYS A 72 -5.11 -13.04 -15.73
N SER A 73 -5.01 -14.36 -15.85
CA SER A 73 -4.68 -15.24 -14.74
C SER A 73 -3.91 -16.45 -15.25
N ALA A 74 -3.36 -17.28 -14.35
CA ALA A 74 -2.69 -18.51 -14.73
C ALA A 74 -3.63 -19.43 -15.52
N ARG A 75 -4.92 -19.41 -15.22
CA ARG A 75 -5.95 -20.20 -15.90
C ARG A 75 -6.32 -19.61 -17.26
N PHE A 76 -6.30 -18.28 -17.38
CA PHE A 76 -6.59 -17.54 -18.62
C PHE A 76 -5.47 -16.54 -18.88
N PRO A 77 -4.32 -17.01 -19.42
CA PRO A 77 -3.12 -16.17 -19.50
C PRO A 77 -3.18 -15.09 -20.58
N LYS A 78 -4.13 -15.17 -21.51
CA LYS A 78 -4.30 -14.16 -22.55
C LYS A 78 -5.07 -12.97 -21.99
N PRO A 79 -4.49 -11.75 -21.98
CA PRO A 79 -5.17 -10.58 -21.44
C PRO A 79 -6.48 -10.26 -22.16
N ALA A 80 -7.51 -9.95 -21.40
CA ALA A 80 -8.80 -9.54 -21.90
C ALA A 80 -9.20 -8.22 -21.25
N LYS A 81 -9.83 -7.33 -22.02
CA LYS A 81 -10.31 -6.05 -21.53
C LYS A 81 -11.58 -6.28 -20.72
N ALA A 82 -11.62 -5.76 -19.50
CA ALA A 82 -12.76 -5.91 -18.61
C ALA A 82 -13.08 -4.60 -17.89
N HIS A 83 -14.37 -4.39 -17.63
CA HIS A 83 -14.83 -3.23 -16.86
C HIS A 83 -15.13 -3.64 -15.43
N TYR A 84 -14.52 -2.96 -14.49
CA TYR A 84 -14.76 -3.17 -13.06
C TYR A 84 -15.54 -1.99 -12.50
N ALA A 85 -16.80 -2.24 -12.14
CA ALA A 85 -17.72 -1.19 -11.70
C ALA A 85 -17.56 -0.85 -10.22
N SER A 86 -17.09 -1.79 -9.41
CA SER A 86 -16.99 -1.62 -7.96
C SER A 86 -15.78 -2.35 -7.38
N ALA A 87 -15.43 -1.98 -6.13
CA ALA A 87 -14.36 -2.63 -5.40
C ALA A 87 -14.61 -4.14 -5.20
N ILE A 88 -15.87 -4.54 -5.01
CA ILE A 88 -16.23 -5.95 -4.82
C ILE A 88 -15.83 -6.78 -6.04
N ASN A 89 -16.09 -6.28 -7.25
CA ASN A 89 -15.73 -6.97 -8.48
C ASN A 89 -14.21 -7.18 -8.60
N VAL A 90 -13.43 -6.16 -8.23
CA VAL A 90 -11.97 -6.24 -8.22
C VAL A 90 -11.49 -7.29 -7.22
N LEU A 91 -12.04 -7.27 -6.00
CA LEU A 91 -11.67 -8.21 -4.95
C LEU A 91 -11.97 -9.66 -5.32
N GLN A 92 -13.13 -9.91 -5.95
CA GLN A 92 -13.51 -11.25 -6.39
C GLN A 92 -12.52 -11.81 -7.39
N ASP A 93 -12.12 -11.00 -8.38
CA ASP A 93 -11.15 -11.44 -9.39
C ASP A 93 -9.74 -11.57 -8.82
N MET A 94 -9.36 -10.71 -7.85
CA MET A 94 -8.09 -10.88 -7.13
C MET A 94 -8.04 -12.22 -6.38
N ASP A 95 -9.12 -12.61 -5.73
CA ASP A 95 -9.22 -13.90 -5.03
C ASP A 95 -9.12 -15.09 -6.00
N ASN A 96 -9.54 -14.90 -7.24
CA ASN A 96 -9.43 -15.91 -8.29
C ASN A 96 -8.04 -15.94 -8.97
N GLY A 97 -7.10 -15.15 -8.48
CA GLY A 97 -5.75 -15.11 -9.00
C GLY A 97 -5.57 -14.23 -10.23
N CYS A 98 -6.51 -13.34 -10.51
CA CYS A 98 -6.38 -12.39 -11.62
C CYS A 98 -5.39 -11.29 -11.30
N VAL A 99 -4.66 -10.87 -12.32
CA VAL A 99 -3.77 -9.70 -12.30
C VAL A 99 -4.24 -8.70 -13.33
N PHE A 100 -3.82 -7.45 -13.19
CA PHE A 100 -4.37 -6.33 -13.97
C PHE A 100 -3.26 -5.45 -14.52
N GLY A 101 -3.56 -4.77 -15.62
CA GLY A 101 -2.69 -3.77 -16.23
C GLY A 101 -3.48 -2.82 -17.11
N ASP A 102 -2.91 -1.66 -17.40
CA ASP A 102 -3.51 -0.67 -18.30
C ASP A 102 -3.39 -1.08 -19.76
N THR A 103 -2.44 -1.97 -20.06
CA THR A 103 -2.22 -2.53 -21.40
C THR A 103 -2.11 -4.05 -21.29
N PRO A 104 -2.30 -4.79 -22.42
CA PRO A 104 -2.09 -6.24 -22.41
C PRO A 104 -0.69 -6.64 -21.94
N LYS A 105 0.33 -5.88 -22.32
CA LYS A 105 1.72 -6.15 -21.91
C LYS A 105 1.91 -6.01 -20.41
N GLU A 106 1.29 -5.00 -19.79
CA GLU A 106 1.36 -4.79 -18.33
C GLU A 106 0.67 -5.92 -17.58
N ALA A 107 -0.48 -6.39 -18.06
CA ALA A 107 -1.18 -7.52 -17.46
C ALA A 107 -0.35 -8.80 -17.56
N GLU A 108 0.25 -9.08 -18.72
CA GLU A 108 1.14 -10.22 -18.89
C GLU A 108 2.38 -10.14 -18.01
N ALA A 109 2.96 -8.96 -17.87
CA ALA A 109 4.12 -8.74 -16.99
C ALA A 109 3.76 -8.97 -15.52
N ALA A 110 2.58 -8.53 -15.09
CA ALA A 110 2.08 -8.75 -13.74
C ALA A 110 1.88 -10.25 -13.47
N LEU A 111 1.36 -10.99 -14.44
CA LEU A 111 1.17 -12.44 -14.31
C LEU A 111 2.52 -13.16 -14.18
N ARG A 112 3.51 -12.78 -14.97
CA ARG A 112 4.86 -13.36 -14.88
C ARG A 112 5.48 -13.11 -13.51
N ARG A 113 5.33 -11.92 -12.97
CA ARG A 113 5.85 -11.59 -11.63
C ARG A 113 5.24 -12.46 -10.55
N GLU A 114 3.94 -12.74 -10.63
CA GLU A 114 3.28 -13.65 -9.70
C GLU A 114 3.77 -15.08 -9.84
N GLN A 115 3.97 -15.56 -11.07
CA GLN A 115 4.45 -16.91 -11.33
C GLN A 115 5.91 -17.11 -10.89
N ASP A 116 6.73 -16.07 -11.01
CA ASP A 116 8.15 -16.10 -10.65
C ASP A 116 8.40 -15.78 -9.18
N GLY A 117 7.42 -15.18 -8.52
CA GLY A 117 7.50 -14.83 -7.09
C GLY A 117 7.14 -15.96 -6.14
#